data_877bc28b79b8e58520cd78954e4f67f5
#
_entry.id   877bc28b79b8e58520cd78954e4f67f5
#
_cell.length_a   1.000
_cell.length_b   1.000
_cell.length_c   1.000
_cell.angle_alpha   90.00
_cell.angle_beta   90.00
_cell.angle_gamma   90.00
#
_symmetry.space_group_name_H-M   'P 1'
#
loop_
_entity.id
_entity.type
_entity.pdbx_description
1 polymer ?
#
loop_
_entity_poly.entity_id
_entity_poly.type
_entity_poly.pdbx_seq_one_letter_code
_entity_poly.pdbx_strand_id
1 'polypeptide(L)'
;MKRFPFLNLKLANAAYAEEIKEAVCRVIDSGRYLCGDETAALESEIAQLCQVEHCVAVSNGLDALSLIIRAYKEEGIFADGDEIIVPANTYIASVLAITRNGLMPRFVDANAATLNLDTSKIEEVINARTRGIMPVHLYGTPCWDSTLKQLAECYNLVIIEDNAQAIGAKASCPGLHGTSTTGSLGNAAGLSFYPTKNLGALGDAGAVTTHNPQIAKAVKALANYGSDRRYHNVFTGYNCRIDEIQAAALRVKLRYLDKETKRRREVAETYNREITNPIIGKPTIFADMQQVWHQYPICIDERDEFREYLRISGIDTDVHYATPPYLQPCYAEYSHLDMPVTASLARRIVSLPIGAPISTADATTIARIINGFDC
;
A
#
# COMPACT_ATOMS: atom_id res chain seq x y z
N MET A 1 -26.72 11.03 -18.96
CA MET A 1 -26.25 11.21 -17.57
C MET A 1 -24.73 11.16 -17.56
N LYS A 2 -24.05 12.00 -16.79
CA LYS A 2 -22.57 11.96 -16.65
C LYS A 2 -22.20 10.63 -15.98
N ARG A 3 -21.17 9.94 -16.51
CA ARG A 3 -20.59 8.75 -15.83
C ARG A 3 -19.40 9.14 -14.97
N PHE A 4 -19.31 8.52 -13.82
CA PHE A 4 -18.21 8.66 -12.87
C PHE A 4 -17.47 7.32 -12.80
N PRO A 5 -16.43 7.11 -13.62
CA PRO A 5 -15.68 5.86 -13.60
C PRO A 5 -14.96 5.72 -12.27
N PHE A 6 -14.87 4.49 -11.75
CA PHE A 6 -14.08 4.21 -10.54
C PHE A 6 -12.61 4.61 -10.74
N LEU A 7 -12.06 4.31 -11.90
CA LEU A 7 -10.71 4.66 -12.31
C LEU A 7 -10.64 4.92 -13.81
N ASN A 8 -9.83 5.91 -14.20
CA ASN A 8 -9.52 6.19 -15.61
C ASN A 8 -8.06 6.60 -15.77
N LEU A 9 -7.19 5.61 -16.02
CA LEU A 9 -5.73 5.83 -16.15
C LEU A 9 -5.37 6.73 -17.32
N LYS A 10 -6.13 6.69 -18.43
CA LYS A 10 -5.90 7.60 -19.57
C LYS A 10 -6.08 9.05 -19.15
N LEU A 11 -7.16 9.34 -18.44
CA LEU A 11 -7.44 10.69 -17.96
C LEU A 11 -6.49 11.11 -16.84
N ALA A 12 -6.14 10.18 -15.94
CA ALA A 12 -5.19 10.45 -14.86
C ALA A 12 -3.80 10.82 -15.37
N ASN A 13 -3.35 10.22 -16.46
CA ASN A 13 -2.04 10.50 -17.06
C ASN A 13 -2.06 11.64 -18.08
N ALA A 14 -3.24 12.10 -18.53
CA ALA A 14 -3.36 13.09 -19.60
C ALA A 14 -2.64 14.41 -19.30
N ALA A 15 -2.63 14.83 -18.02
CA ALA A 15 -2.01 16.10 -17.60
C ALA A 15 -0.47 16.11 -17.74
N TYR A 16 0.17 14.94 -17.78
CA TYR A 16 1.64 14.79 -17.87
C TYR A 16 2.08 13.94 -19.05
N ALA A 17 1.18 13.67 -20.00
CA ALA A 17 1.41 12.71 -21.07
C ALA A 17 2.63 13.07 -21.94
N GLU A 18 2.80 14.35 -22.27
CA GLU A 18 3.95 14.79 -23.09
C GLU A 18 5.27 14.67 -22.31
N GLU A 19 5.30 15.08 -21.04
CA GLU A 19 6.49 14.93 -20.20
C GLU A 19 6.89 13.45 -20.02
N ILE A 20 5.90 12.56 -19.87
CA ILE A 20 6.13 11.11 -19.80
C ILE A 20 6.72 10.59 -21.10
N LYS A 21 6.17 10.98 -22.26
CA LYS A 21 6.68 10.60 -23.59
C LYS A 21 8.12 11.05 -23.78
N GLU A 22 8.43 12.29 -23.44
CA GLU A 22 9.79 12.83 -23.53
C GLU A 22 10.76 12.04 -22.62
N ALA A 23 10.34 11.73 -21.39
CA ALA A 23 11.16 10.95 -20.48
C ALA A 23 11.43 9.53 -20.99
N VAL A 24 10.41 8.86 -21.52
CA VAL A 24 10.53 7.51 -22.11
C VAL A 24 11.40 7.55 -23.38
N CYS A 25 11.25 8.56 -24.25
CA CYS A 25 12.09 8.73 -25.44
C CYS A 25 13.56 8.86 -25.05
N ARG A 26 13.91 9.67 -24.03
CA ARG A 26 15.30 9.77 -23.55
C ARG A 26 15.87 8.42 -23.14
N VAL A 27 15.09 7.55 -22.48
CA VAL A 27 15.54 6.19 -22.11
C VAL A 27 15.79 5.35 -23.37
N ILE A 28 14.88 5.41 -24.36
CA ILE A 28 15.00 4.68 -25.61
C ILE A 28 16.27 5.13 -26.35
N ASP A 29 16.50 6.43 -26.47
CA ASP A 29 17.67 7.02 -27.16
C ASP A 29 18.99 6.67 -26.46
N SER A 30 18.98 6.52 -25.13
CA SER A 30 20.16 6.12 -24.36
C SER A 30 20.59 4.67 -24.59
N GLY A 31 19.70 3.78 -25.00
CA GLY A 31 19.92 2.34 -25.12
C GLY A 31 20.18 1.65 -23.77
N ARG A 32 20.03 2.34 -22.61
CA ARG A 32 20.23 1.79 -21.28
C ARG A 32 18.86 1.55 -20.61
N TYR A 33 18.44 0.32 -20.55
CA TYR A 33 17.06 -0.04 -20.16
C TYR A 33 16.95 -0.59 -18.72
N LEU A 34 18.08 -0.89 -18.06
CA LEU A 34 18.12 -1.43 -16.69
C LEU A 34 19.28 -0.82 -15.90
N CYS A 35 19.08 -0.60 -14.62
CA CYS A 35 20.08 -0.15 -13.66
C CYS A 35 20.81 1.13 -14.13
N GLY A 36 20.07 2.08 -14.68
CA GLY A 36 20.58 3.32 -15.24
C GLY A 36 20.35 4.54 -14.34
N ASP A 37 20.40 5.71 -14.99
CA ASP A 37 20.38 7.00 -14.29
C ASP A 37 18.97 7.36 -13.81
N GLU A 38 17.93 6.93 -14.54
CA GLU A 38 16.53 7.18 -14.11
C GLU A 38 16.19 6.35 -12.86
N THR A 39 16.64 5.10 -12.78
CA THR A 39 16.50 4.26 -11.58
C THR A 39 17.24 4.87 -10.40
N ALA A 40 18.50 5.26 -10.56
CA ALA A 40 19.29 5.85 -9.47
C ALA A 40 18.68 7.17 -8.96
N ALA A 41 18.18 8.00 -9.86
CA ALA A 41 17.53 9.24 -9.49
C ALA A 41 16.17 8.98 -8.80
N LEU A 42 15.36 8.04 -9.28
CA LEU A 42 14.11 7.63 -8.62
C LEU A 42 14.36 7.12 -7.20
N GLU A 43 15.38 6.26 -7.00
CA GLU A 43 15.76 5.75 -5.68
C GLU A 43 16.10 6.91 -4.72
N SER A 44 16.86 7.90 -5.18
CA SER A 44 17.18 9.09 -4.38
C SER A 44 15.96 9.94 -4.05
N GLU A 45 15.08 10.19 -5.03
CA GLU A 45 13.87 10.99 -4.88
C GLU A 45 12.85 10.32 -3.93
N ILE A 46 12.69 8.98 -4.00
CA ILE A 46 11.82 8.21 -3.08
C ILE A 46 12.42 8.16 -1.67
N ALA A 47 13.74 7.96 -1.54
CA ALA A 47 14.41 8.00 -0.24
C ALA A 47 14.19 9.36 0.46
N GLN A 48 14.32 10.45 -0.28
CA GLN A 48 14.05 11.80 0.23
C GLN A 48 12.58 11.97 0.64
N LEU A 49 11.62 11.52 -0.19
CA LEU A 49 10.18 11.60 0.11
C LEU A 49 9.83 10.84 1.38
N CYS A 50 10.36 9.62 1.53
CA CYS A 50 10.13 8.77 2.71
C CYS A 50 11.00 9.15 3.91
N GLN A 51 11.97 10.06 3.75
CA GLN A 51 12.90 10.48 4.82
C GLN A 51 13.76 9.31 5.34
N VAL A 52 14.26 8.48 4.45
CA VAL A 52 15.17 7.36 4.75
C VAL A 52 16.49 7.49 4.01
N GLU A 53 17.53 6.78 4.45
CA GLU A 53 18.85 6.80 3.82
C GLU A 53 18.90 5.95 2.54
N HIS A 54 18.08 4.91 2.45
CA HIS A 54 18.18 3.94 1.36
C HIS A 54 16.83 3.64 0.73
N CYS A 55 16.83 3.62 -0.60
CA CYS A 55 15.76 3.10 -1.44
C CYS A 55 16.34 2.17 -2.49
N VAL A 56 15.68 1.05 -2.76
CA VAL A 56 16.03 0.12 -3.84
C VAL A 56 14.78 -0.10 -4.69
N ALA A 57 14.82 0.34 -5.94
CA ALA A 57 13.73 0.15 -6.88
C ALA A 57 13.70 -1.29 -7.42
N VAL A 58 12.50 -1.87 -7.44
CA VAL A 58 12.26 -3.28 -7.77
C VAL A 58 11.07 -3.46 -8.72
N SER A 59 10.82 -4.68 -9.15
CA SER A 59 9.80 -5.04 -10.15
C SER A 59 8.35 -4.71 -9.77
N ASN A 60 7.97 -4.85 -8.49
CA ASN A 60 6.60 -4.59 -8.00
C ASN A 60 6.56 -4.61 -6.47
N GLY A 61 5.39 -4.30 -5.89
CA GLY A 61 5.21 -4.24 -4.43
C GLY A 61 5.29 -5.59 -3.73
N LEU A 62 4.81 -6.67 -4.34
CA LEU A 62 4.92 -8.02 -3.77
C LEU A 62 6.39 -8.46 -3.68
N ASP A 63 7.15 -8.21 -4.73
CA ASP A 63 8.57 -8.52 -4.73
C ASP A 63 9.34 -7.63 -3.75
N ALA A 64 8.93 -6.36 -3.56
CA ALA A 64 9.50 -5.49 -2.54
C ALA A 64 9.38 -6.11 -1.13
N LEU A 65 8.16 -6.50 -0.71
CA LEU A 65 7.94 -7.16 0.58
C LEU A 65 8.66 -8.50 0.69
N SER A 66 8.62 -9.31 -0.38
CA SER A 66 9.31 -10.61 -0.43
C SER A 66 10.82 -10.48 -0.29
N LEU A 67 11.42 -9.49 -0.94
CA LEU A 67 12.86 -9.21 -0.87
C LEU A 67 13.28 -8.70 0.50
N ILE A 68 12.45 -7.90 1.18
CA ILE A 68 12.70 -7.48 2.57
C ILE A 68 12.76 -8.70 3.49
N ILE A 69 11.75 -9.57 3.44
CA ILE A 69 11.71 -10.78 4.27
C ILE A 69 12.90 -11.68 3.95
N ARG A 70 13.22 -11.86 2.66
CA ARG A 70 14.38 -12.64 2.26
C ARG A 70 15.70 -12.05 2.75
N ALA A 71 15.86 -10.73 2.70
CA ALA A 71 17.06 -10.07 3.23
C ALA A 71 17.23 -10.32 4.73
N TYR A 72 16.16 -10.24 5.53
CA TYR A 72 16.21 -10.58 6.95
C TYR A 72 16.51 -12.08 7.22
N LYS A 73 16.14 -12.98 6.29
CA LYS A 73 16.55 -14.40 6.37
C LYS A 73 18.06 -14.55 6.11
N GLU A 74 18.60 -13.87 5.11
CA GLU A 74 20.05 -13.91 4.80
C GLU A 74 20.88 -13.32 5.95
N GLU A 75 20.34 -12.35 6.69
CA GLU A 75 20.97 -11.80 7.91
C GLU A 75 20.76 -12.69 9.16
N GLY A 76 20.08 -13.84 9.03
CA GLY A 76 19.85 -14.78 10.13
C GLY A 76 18.83 -14.32 11.17
N ILE A 77 18.04 -13.28 10.88
CA ILE A 77 17.01 -12.74 11.77
C ILE A 77 15.71 -13.54 11.66
N PHE A 78 15.38 -14.00 10.45
CA PHE A 78 14.25 -14.88 10.17
C PHE A 78 14.71 -16.27 9.75
N ALA A 79 13.94 -17.29 10.13
CA ALA A 79 14.12 -18.69 9.71
C ALA A 79 12.82 -19.27 9.15
N ASP A 80 12.90 -20.42 8.47
CA ASP A 80 11.72 -21.13 7.99
C ASP A 80 10.82 -21.53 9.18
N GLY A 81 9.52 -21.28 9.04
CA GLY A 81 8.52 -21.52 10.09
C GLY A 81 8.38 -20.42 11.15
N ASP A 82 9.20 -19.35 11.10
CA ASP A 82 8.94 -18.16 11.91
C ASP A 82 7.63 -17.49 11.48
N GLU A 83 7.03 -16.73 12.40
CA GLU A 83 5.74 -16.09 12.20
C GLU A 83 5.90 -14.58 12.03
N ILE A 84 5.14 -14.02 11.06
CA ILE A 84 4.95 -12.57 10.91
C ILE A 84 3.47 -12.25 11.14
N ILE A 85 3.21 -11.36 12.10
CA ILE A 85 1.86 -10.83 12.36
C ILE A 85 1.44 -9.93 11.20
N VAL A 86 0.23 -10.17 10.67
CA VAL A 86 -0.33 -9.46 9.51
C VAL A 86 -1.83 -9.23 9.71
N PRO A 87 -2.40 -8.08 9.24
CA PRO A 87 -3.85 -7.88 9.33
C PRO A 87 -4.62 -8.90 8.49
N ALA A 88 -5.75 -9.39 9.02
CA ALA A 88 -6.67 -10.23 8.27
C ALA A 88 -7.37 -9.44 7.13
N ASN A 89 -7.56 -8.11 7.31
CA ASN A 89 -8.05 -7.20 6.29
C ASN A 89 -6.88 -6.58 5.52
N THR A 90 -6.41 -7.25 4.48
CA THR A 90 -5.36 -6.76 3.58
C THR A 90 -5.53 -7.32 2.17
N TYR A 91 -4.74 -6.79 1.23
CA TYR A 91 -4.55 -7.45 -0.07
C TYR A 91 -3.67 -8.68 0.09
N ILE A 92 -3.96 -9.72 -0.70
CA ILE A 92 -3.27 -11.02 -0.59
C ILE A 92 -1.74 -10.93 -0.72
N ALA A 93 -1.21 -9.89 -1.36
CA ALA A 93 0.23 -9.71 -1.56
C ALA A 93 1.02 -9.66 -0.25
N SER A 94 0.48 -9.03 0.82
CA SER A 94 1.12 -9.01 2.14
C SER A 94 1.35 -10.43 2.67
N VAL A 95 0.35 -11.31 2.53
CA VAL A 95 0.41 -12.70 2.98
C VAL A 95 1.30 -13.56 2.08
N LEU A 96 1.19 -13.36 0.75
CA LEU A 96 2.04 -14.06 -0.21
C LEU A 96 3.53 -13.76 0.00
N ALA A 97 3.90 -12.52 0.37
CA ALA A 97 5.28 -12.16 0.66
C ALA A 97 5.86 -12.99 1.83
N ILE A 98 5.04 -13.26 2.86
CA ILE A 98 5.40 -14.07 4.02
C ILE A 98 5.58 -15.53 3.60
N THR A 99 4.56 -16.12 2.98
CA THR A 99 4.54 -17.57 2.68
C THR A 99 5.53 -17.97 1.58
N ARG A 100 5.78 -17.10 0.59
CA ARG A 100 6.83 -17.31 -0.44
C ARG A 100 8.24 -17.43 0.14
N ASN A 101 8.45 -16.93 1.34
CA ASN A 101 9.72 -17.00 2.06
C ASN A 101 9.79 -18.14 3.09
N GLY A 102 8.79 -19.03 3.14
CA GLY A 102 8.75 -20.14 4.09
C GLY A 102 8.38 -19.74 5.52
N LEU A 103 7.87 -18.51 5.72
CA LEU A 103 7.35 -18.03 7.00
C LEU A 103 5.83 -18.21 7.05
N MET A 104 5.28 -18.12 8.26
CA MET A 104 3.85 -18.32 8.53
C MET A 104 3.17 -16.97 8.83
N PRO A 105 2.05 -16.63 8.17
CA PRO A 105 1.26 -15.47 8.54
C PRO A 105 0.53 -15.74 9.87
N ARG A 106 0.64 -14.79 10.81
CA ARG A 106 -0.14 -14.78 12.05
C ARG A 106 -1.19 -13.68 11.93
N PHE A 107 -2.42 -14.07 11.60
CA PHE A 107 -3.49 -13.12 11.35
C PHE A 107 -3.99 -12.46 12.63
N VAL A 108 -4.23 -11.16 12.55
CA VAL A 108 -4.91 -10.35 13.57
C VAL A 108 -6.06 -9.60 12.90
N ASP A 109 -7.21 -9.55 13.58
CA ASP A 109 -8.40 -8.88 13.06
C ASP A 109 -8.21 -7.39 12.86
N ALA A 110 -9.05 -6.78 12.05
CA ALA A 110 -9.02 -5.34 11.81
C ALA A 110 -9.66 -4.58 12.98
N ASN A 111 -9.24 -3.34 13.16
CA ASN A 111 -9.93 -2.36 13.98
C ASN A 111 -11.06 -1.72 13.16
N ALA A 112 -12.26 -1.68 13.71
CA ALA A 112 -13.45 -1.21 13.00
C ALA A 112 -13.40 0.29 12.64
N ALA A 113 -12.66 1.10 13.38
CA ALA A 113 -12.55 2.54 13.13
C ALA A 113 -11.48 2.88 12.09
N THR A 114 -10.33 2.17 12.14
CA THR A 114 -9.21 2.42 11.23
C THR A 114 -9.28 1.57 9.96
N LEU A 115 -10.02 0.46 9.99
CA LEU A 115 -10.06 -0.61 8.99
C LEU A 115 -8.70 -1.32 8.78
N ASN A 116 -7.71 -0.97 9.57
CA ASN A 116 -6.35 -1.49 9.59
C ASN A 116 -6.17 -2.50 10.73
N LEU A 117 -4.94 -3.04 10.88
CA LEU A 117 -4.55 -3.95 11.96
C LEU A 117 -4.98 -3.41 13.33
N ASP A 118 -5.67 -4.21 14.13
CA ASP A 118 -5.98 -3.87 15.52
C ASP A 118 -4.77 -4.11 16.41
N THR A 119 -4.02 -3.06 16.68
CA THR A 119 -2.78 -3.11 17.45
C THR A 119 -2.99 -3.59 18.89
N SER A 120 -4.20 -3.38 19.46
CA SER A 120 -4.55 -3.84 20.81
C SER A 120 -4.64 -5.37 20.93
N LYS A 121 -4.79 -6.09 19.82
CA LYS A 121 -4.88 -7.56 19.77
C LYS A 121 -3.55 -8.25 19.42
N ILE A 122 -2.51 -7.49 19.13
CA ILE A 122 -1.22 -8.04 18.70
C ILE A 122 -0.58 -8.89 19.81
N GLU A 123 -0.58 -8.41 21.05
CA GLU A 123 0.10 -9.08 22.17
C GLU A 123 -0.45 -10.46 22.44
N GLU A 124 -1.76 -10.68 22.27
CA GLU A 124 -2.45 -11.95 22.48
C GLU A 124 -1.97 -13.08 21.55
N VAL A 125 -1.42 -12.71 20.38
CA VAL A 125 -0.99 -13.68 19.36
C VAL A 125 0.51 -13.88 19.30
N ILE A 126 1.30 -13.08 20.05
CA ILE A 126 2.76 -13.21 20.11
C ILE A 126 3.14 -14.54 20.79
N ASN A 127 4.07 -15.26 20.18
CA ASN A 127 4.62 -16.52 20.72
C ASN A 127 6.11 -16.66 20.40
N ALA A 128 6.72 -17.79 20.80
CA ALA A 128 8.15 -18.03 20.63
C ALA A 128 8.65 -18.06 19.17
N ARG A 129 7.75 -18.20 18.18
CA ARG A 129 8.08 -18.15 16.74
C ARG A 129 7.83 -16.79 16.11
N THR A 130 7.16 -15.88 16.78
CA THR A 130 6.87 -14.55 16.26
C THR A 130 8.18 -13.75 16.14
N ARG A 131 8.49 -13.25 14.96
CA ARG A 131 9.71 -12.50 14.65
C ARG A 131 9.43 -11.14 14.02
N GLY A 132 8.24 -10.91 13.50
CA GLY A 132 7.93 -9.65 12.86
C GLY A 132 6.46 -9.28 12.89
N ILE A 133 6.21 -8.00 12.60
CA ILE A 133 4.87 -7.44 12.39
C ILE A 133 4.88 -6.75 11.04
N MET A 134 3.87 -7.00 10.22
CA MET A 134 3.66 -6.33 8.94
C MET A 134 2.39 -5.48 9.00
N PRO A 135 2.45 -4.25 9.53
CA PRO A 135 1.34 -3.32 9.40
C PRO A 135 1.13 -2.97 7.93
N VAL A 136 -0.14 -2.89 7.51
CA VAL A 136 -0.52 -2.47 6.17
C VAL A 136 -1.16 -1.09 6.26
N HIS A 137 -0.67 -0.11 5.53
CA HIS A 137 -1.26 1.23 5.47
C HIS A 137 -2.40 1.26 4.46
N LEU A 138 -3.47 0.49 4.78
CA LEU A 138 -4.55 0.19 3.86
C LEU A 138 -5.35 1.45 3.51
N TYR A 139 -5.81 1.55 2.27
CA TYR A 139 -6.57 2.68 1.70
C TYR A 139 -5.82 4.02 1.72
N GLY A 140 -4.54 4.04 2.11
CA GLY A 140 -3.76 5.26 2.27
C GLY A 140 -3.86 5.88 3.66
N THR A 141 -4.30 5.11 4.64
CA THR A 141 -4.35 5.47 6.07
C THR A 141 -3.17 4.86 6.80
N PRO A 142 -2.31 5.63 7.48
CA PRO A 142 -1.23 5.07 8.28
C PRO A 142 -1.74 4.08 9.33
N CYS A 143 -1.12 2.90 9.39
CA CYS A 143 -1.32 1.91 10.43
C CYS A 143 -0.13 2.00 11.39
N TRP A 144 -0.16 2.96 12.32
CA TRP A 144 0.93 3.22 13.23
C TRP A 144 0.44 3.88 14.51
N ASP A 145 0.83 3.33 15.65
CA ASP A 145 0.60 3.91 16.98
C ASP A 145 1.72 3.54 17.97
N SER A 146 1.62 4.04 19.19
CA SER A 146 2.60 3.76 20.25
C SER A 146 2.61 2.30 20.68
N THR A 147 1.45 1.62 20.63
CA THR A 147 1.32 0.21 21.02
C THR A 147 2.15 -0.68 20.08
N LEU A 148 2.01 -0.48 18.76
CA LEU A 148 2.77 -1.21 17.75
C LEU A 148 4.28 -1.10 17.99
N LYS A 149 4.77 0.12 18.22
CA LYS A 149 6.18 0.39 18.49
C LYS A 149 6.66 -0.28 19.78
N GLN A 150 5.91 -0.11 20.88
CA GLN A 150 6.24 -0.67 22.19
C GLN A 150 6.31 -2.21 22.13
N LEU A 151 5.34 -2.85 21.49
CA LEU A 151 5.34 -4.32 21.34
C LEU A 151 6.55 -4.80 20.53
N ALA A 152 6.87 -4.12 19.43
CA ALA A 152 8.04 -4.47 18.64
C ALA A 152 9.34 -4.35 19.43
N GLU A 153 9.49 -3.30 20.24
CA GLU A 153 10.64 -3.13 21.12
C GLU A 153 10.69 -4.18 22.25
N CYS A 154 9.57 -4.43 22.96
CA CYS A 154 9.49 -5.37 24.06
C CYS A 154 9.79 -6.82 23.64
N TYR A 155 9.31 -7.23 22.47
CA TYR A 155 9.45 -8.59 21.97
C TYR A 155 10.55 -8.75 20.92
N ASN A 156 11.34 -7.70 20.65
CA ASN A 156 12.39 -7.65 19.62
C ASN A 156 11.90 -8.12 18.25
N LEU A 157 10.77 -7.55 17.79
CA LEU A 157 10.14 -7.87 16.51
C LEU A 157 10.55 -6.88 15.42
N VAL A 158 10.76 -7.38 14.21
CA VAL A 158 10.99 -6.54 13.03
C VAL A 158 9.66 -5.99 12.52
N ILE A 159 9.56 -4.68 12.30
CA ILE A 159 8.40 -4.05 11.65
C ILE A 159 8.70 -3.88 10.16
N ILE A 160 7.90 -4.52 9.31
CA ILE A 160 7.94 -4.39 7.85
C ILE A 160 6.67 -3.68 7.40
N GLU A 161 6.75 -2.43 6.98
CA GLU A 161 5.59 -1.69 6.48
C GLU A 161 5.17 -2.21 5.10
N ASP A 162 3.91 -2.64 4.95
CA ASP A 162 3.29 -2.68 3.63
C ASP A 162 2.75 -1.29 3.29
N ASN A 163 3.57 -0.54 2.58
CA ASN A 163 3.29 0.84 2.16
C ASN A 163 2.75 0.92 0.72
N ALA A 164 2.22 -0.18 0.19
CA ALA A 164 1.75 -0.27 -1.19
C ALA A 164 0.59 0.69 -1.53
N GLN A 165 -0.11 1.26 -0.53
CA GLN A 165 -1.25 2.14 -0.74
C GLN A 165 -1.07 3.53 -0.11
N ALA A 166 0.07 3.83 0.52
CA ALA A 166 0.18 5.00 1.37
C ALA A 166 1.42 5.88 1.14
N ILE A 167 2.00 5.85 -0.06
CA ILE A 167 3.15 6.73 -0.37
C ILE A 167 2.82 8.20 -0.07
N GLY A 168 3.66 8.84 0.76
CA GLY A 168 3.50 10.23 1.19
C GLY A 168 2.47 10.45 2.31
N ALA A 169 1.85 9.39 2.86
CA ALA A 169 1.05 9.49 4.07
C ALA A 169 1.95 9.77 5.28
N LYS A 170 1.39 10.40 6.32
CA LYS A 170 2.16 10.78 7.51
C LYS A 170 1.43 10.42 8.78
N ALA A 171 2.19 10.00 9.79
CA ALA A 171 1.71 9.76 11.14
C ALA A 171 2.44 10.68 12.14
N SER A 172 1.71 11.13 13.17
CA SER A 172 2.25 11.86 14.31
C SER A 172 1.75 11.17 15.58
N CYS A 173 2.59 10.38 16.20
CA CYS A 173 2.21 9.70 17.45
C CYS A 173 3.34 9.83 18.49
N PRO A 174 3.05 9.62 19.79
CA PRO A 174 4.06 9.58 20.82
C PRO A 174 5.17 8.58 20.46
N GLY A 175 6.43 8.99 20.61
CA GLY A 175 7.61 8.19 20.25
C GLY A 175 8.15 8.39 18.83
N LEU A 176 7.46 9.16 17.99
CA LEU A 176 8.04 9.73 16.77
C LEU A 176 8.58 11.14 17.06
N HIS A 177 9.71 11.49 16.43
CA HIS A 177 10.23 12.86 16.47
C HIS A 177 9.43 13.74 15.48
N GLY A 178 8.25 14.22 15.91
CA GLY A 178 7.36 15.00 15.06
C GLY A 178 6.51 14.13 14.13
N THR A 179 6.24 14.63 12.92
CA THR A 179 5.48 13.92 11.89
C THR A 179 6.42 13.15 11.00
N SER A 180 6.24 11.83 10.90
CA SER A 180 7.04 10.93 10.05
C SER A 180 6.21 10.39 8.87
N THR A 181 6.87 10.15 7.75
CA THR A 181 6.23 9.64 6.53
C THR A 181 6.19 8.10 6.56
N THR A 182 5.09 7.51 6.11
CA THR A 182 5.03 6.05 5.90
C THR A 182 6.12 5.60 4.93
N GLY A 183 6.71 4.44 5.20
CA GLY A 183 7.92 3.99 4.51
C GLY A 183 9.20 4.28 5.28
N SER A 184 9.11 4.99 6.44
CA SER A 184 10.23 5.22 7.36
C SER A 184 9.90 4.92 8.82
N LEU A 185 8.70 4.42 9.10
CA LEU A 185 8.21 4.20 10.46
C LEU A 185 8.76 2.90 11.05
N GLY A 186 8.83 1.85 10.24
CA GLY A 186 9.36 0.53 10.60
C GLY A 186 10.84 0.34 10.25
N ASN A 187 11.29 -0.91 10.31
CA ASN A 187 12.66 -1.28 9.97
C ASN A 187 12.92 -1.27 8.45
N ALA A 188 11.89 -1.60 7.66
CA ALA A 188 11.88 -1.51 6.20
C ALA A 188 10.43 -1.42 5.70
N ALA A 189 10.24 -0.92 4.48
CA ALA A 189 8.94 -0.83 3.86
C ALA A 189 8.96 -1.27 2.39
N GLY A 190 7.88 -1.94 1.96
CA GLY A 190 7.60 -2.27 0.57
C GLY A 190 6.60 -1.29 -0.04
N LEU A 191 6.97 -0.66 -1.15
CA LEU A 191 6.14 0.25 -1.92
C LEU A 191 5.70 -0.40 -3.23
N SER A 192 4.49 -0.08 -3.68
CA SER A 192 3.97 -0.49 -4.98
C SER A 192 3.70 0.71 -5.85
N PHE A 193 4.17 0.65 -7.08
CA PHE A 193 3.88 1.61 -8.12
C PHE A 193 3.01 1.01 -9.24
N TYR A 194 2.19 0.00 -8.92
CA TYR A 194 1.19 -0.52 -9.85
C TYR A 194 0.37 0.63 -10.44
N PRO A 195 -0.03 0.60 -11.72
CA PRO A 195 -0.59 1.76 -12.43
C PRO A 195 -1.73 2.50 -11.73
N THR A 196 -2.51 1.80 -10.88
CA THR A 196 -3.65 2.39 -10.15
C THR A 196 -3.26 3.10 -8.86
N LYS A 197 -1.99 2.97 -8.41
CA LYS A 197 -1.50 3.58 -7.17
C LYS A 197 -1.42 5.11 -7.27
N ASN A 198 -1.37 5.79 -6.13
CA ASN A 198 -1.26 7.25 -6.06
C ASN A 198 -0.05 7.76 -6.85
N LEU A 199 1.06 7.04 -6.78
CA LEU A 199 2.19 7.14 -7.69
C LEU A 199 2.24 5.84 -8.49
N GLY A 200 1.67 5.83 -9.70
CA GLY A 200 1.57 4.63 -10.54
C GLY A 200 2.47 4.70 -11.78
N ALA A 201 3.20 3.64 -12.05
CA ALA A 201 4.01 3.46 -13.25
C ALA A 201 3.15 3.21 -14.49
N LEU A 202 3.78 2.96 -15.64
CA LEU A 202 3.12 2.54 -16.89
C LEU A 202 2.97 1.01 -17.00
N GLY A 203 3.38 0.29 -15.97
CA GLY A 203 3.34 -1.16 -15.80
C GLY A 203 3.65 -1.50 -14.35
N ASP A 204 4.23 -2.66 -14.10
CA ASP A 204 4.65 -3.03 -12.75
C ASP A 204 5.91 -2.27 -12.34
N ALA A 205 5.94 -1.82 -11.08
CA ALA A 205 7.09 -1.26 -10.40
C ALA A 205 6.86 -1.24 -8.88
N GLY A 206 7.93 -1.19 -8.11
CA GLY A 206 7.91 -1.07 -6.66
C GLY A 206 9.25 -0.55 -6.12
N ALA A 207 9.34 -0.41 -4.82
CA ALA A 207 10.59 -0.08 -4.14
C ALA A 207 10.61 -0.63 -2.72
N VAL A 208 11.81 -0.79 -2.20
CA VAL A 208 12.09 -1.03 -0.77
C VAL A 208 12.71 0.21 -0.19
N THR A 209 12.24 0.67 0.96
CA THR A 209 12.85 1.76 1.73
C THR A 209 13.31 1.26 3.10
N THR A 210 14.45 1.74 3.59
CA THR A 210 15.00 1.38 4.90
C THR A 210 16.09 2.34 5.35
N HIS A 211 16.32 2.43 6.66
CA HIS A 211 17.48 3.08 7.26
C HIS A 211 18.69 2.13 7.37
N ASN A 212 18.48 0.82 7.19
CA ASN A 212 19.52 -0.18 7.39
C ASN A 212 20.30 -0.45 6.08
N PRO A 213 21.60 -0.06 6.00
CA PRO A 213 22.40 -0.24 4.79
C PRO A 213 22.68 -1.72 4.46
N GLN A 214 22.67 -2.63 5.45
CA GLN A 214 22.86 -4.06 5.22
C GLN A 214 21.64 -4.64 4.52
N ILE A 215 20.42 -4.30 4.97
CA ILE A 215 19.17 -4.72 4.33
C ILE A 215 19.09 -4.14 2.91
N ALA A 216 19.39 -2.85 2.72
CA ALA A 216 19.41 -2.23 1.39
C ALA A 216 20.36 -2.95 0.43
N LYS A 217 21.58 -3.28 0.89
CA LYS A 217 22.58 -4.02 0.12
C LYS A 217 22.11 -5.44 -0.22
N ALA A 218 21.55 -6.15 0.77
CA ALA A 218 21.02 -7.50 0.57
C ALA A 218 19.85 -7.51 -0.44
N VAL A 219 18.89 -6.58 -0.29
CA VAL A 219 17.76 -6.42 -1.23
C VAL A 219 18.27 -6.15 -2.65
N LYS A 220 19.23 -5.23 -2.81
CA LYS A 220 19.79 -4.89 -4.12
C LYS A 220 20.47 -6.09 -4.79
N ALA A 221 21.22 -6.88 -4.02
CA ALA A 221 21.84 -8.11 -4.52
C ALA A 221 20.77 -9.16 -4.88
N LEU A 222 19.83 -9.44 -3.95
CA LEU A 222 18.76 -10.42 -4.14
C LEU A 222 17.89 -10.10 -5.36
N ALA A 223 17.56 -8.83 -5.60
CA ALA A 223 16.77 -8.41 -6.75
C ALA A 223 17.50 -8.62 -8.09
N ASN A 224 18.83 -8.78 -8.07
CA ASN A 224 19.65 -8.98 -9.24
C ASN A 224 20.45 -10.30 -9.17
N TYR A 225 19.74 -11.42 -9.17
CA TYR A 225 20.31 -12.79 -9.14
C TYR A 225 21.22 -13.07 -7.92
N GLY A 226 21.11 -12.32 -6.83
CA GLY A 226 21.99 -12.42 -5.67
C GLY A 226 23.40 -11.88 -5.90
N SER A 227 23.60 -11.05 -6.91
CA SER A 227 24.91 -10.55 -7.32
C SER A 227 25.34 -9.31 -6.53
N ASP A 228 26.53 -9.33 -5.95
CA ASP A 228 27.20 -8.14 -5.40
C ASP A 228 28.10 -7.45 -6.45
N ARG A 229 28.55 -8.19 -7.47
CA ARG A 229 29.31 -7.72 -8.63
C ARG A 229 29.11 -8.66 -9.82
N ARG A 230 29.52 -8.22 -10.99
CA ARG A 230 29.36 -8.99 -12.24
C ARG A 230 29.90 -10.42 -12.10
N TYR A 231 29.04 -11.42 -12.37
CA TYR A 231 29.33 -12.87 -12.30
C TYR A 231 29.74 -13.40 -10.92
N HIS A 232 29.40 -12.69 -9.84
CA HIS A 232 29.61 -13.16 -8.48
C HIS A 232 28.30 -13.06 -7.69
N ASN A 233 27.72 -14.21 -7.38
CA ASN A 233 26.42 -14.33 -6.71
C ASN A 233 26.65 -14.78 -5.27
N VAL A 234 26.35 -13.92 -4.32
CA VAL A 234 26.52 -14.16 -2.87
C VAL A 234 25.26 -14.76 -2.24
N PHE A 235 24.10 -14.58 -2.90
CA PHE A 235 22.81 -15.15 -2.48
C PHE A 235 22.16 -15.91 -3.63
N THR A 236 21.23 -16.81 -3.30
CA THR A 236 20.26 -17.34 -4.26
C THR A 236 19.18 -16.29 -4.49
N GLY A 237 19.39 -15.43 -5.49
CA GLY A 237 18.56 -14.27 -5.74
C GLY A 237 17.52 -14.46 -6.84
N TYR A 238 16.90 -13.37 -7.22
CA TYR A 238 15.78 -13.28 -8.16
C TYR A 238 16.09 -12.31 -9.30
N ASN A 239 15.20 -12.22 -10.28
CA ASN A 239 15.20 -11.17 -11.29
C ASN A 239 14.02 -10.21 -11.01
N CYS A 240 14.21 -9.25 -10.10
CA CYS A 240 13.17 -8.36 -9.58
C CYS A 240 13.59 -6.90 -9.68
N ARG A 241 14.11 -6.47 -10.83
CA ARG A 241 14.58 -5.10 -11.08
C ARG A 241 13.45 -4.24 -11.68
N ILE A 242 13.51 -2.94 -11.47
CA ILE A 242 12.70 -1.98 -12.21
C ILE A 242 13.30 -1.73 -13.60
N ASP A 243 12.46 -1.47 -14.58
CA ASP A 243 12.88 -0.99 -15.90
C ASP A 243 13.08 0.53 -15.89
N GLU A 244 14.10 1.04 -16.61
CA GLU A 244 14.38 2.49 -16.71
C GLU A 244 13.19 3.29 -17.25
N ILE A 245 12.40 2.70 -18.16
CA ILE A 245 11.19 3.33 -18.70
C ILE A 245 10.18 3.59 -17.57
N GLN A 246 10.00 2.65 -16.65
CA GLN A 246 9.10 2.82 -15.51
C GLN A 246 9.65 3.86 -14.53
N ALA A 247 10.95 3.84 -14.26
CA ALA A 247 11.61 4.82 -13.41
C ALA A 247 11.46 6.23 -13.97
N ALA A 248 11.71 6.43 -15.26
CA ALA A 248 11.56 7.72 -15.93
C ALA A 248 10.11 8.26 -15.86
N ALA A 249 9.11 7.40 -16.11
CA ALA A 249 7.70 7.78 -16.01
C ALA A 249 7.29 8.13 -14.57
N LEU A 250 7.77 7.35 -13.58
CA LEU A 250 7.51 7.59 -12.15
C LEU A 250 8.10 8.93 -11.69
N ARG A 251 9.32 9.28 -12.10
CA ARG A 251 9.97 10.55 -11.79
C ARG A 251 9.18 11.76 -12.30
N VAL A 252 8.59 11.67 -13.51
CA VAL A 252 7.67 12.70 -14.00
C VAL A 252 6.49 12.83 -13.04
N LYS A 253 5.82 11.74 -12.72
CA LYS A 253 4.59 11.74 -11.89
C LYS A 253 4.87 12.12 -10.43
N LEU A 254 6.05 11.79 -9.91
CA LEU A 254 6.47 12.12 -8.54
C LEU A 254 6.44 13.63 -8.29
N ARG A 255 6.81 14.45 -9.27
CA ARG A 255 6.74 15.93 -9.17
C ARG A 255 5.33 16.46 -8.92
N TYR A 256 4.31 15.67 -9.26
CA TYR A 256 2.90 16.05 -9.12
C TYR A 256 2.20 15.35 -7.96
N LEU A 257 2.88 14.46 -7.23
CA LEU A 257 2.29 13.62 -6.18
C LEU A 257 1.58 14.43 -5.09
N ASP A 258 2.20 15.51 -4.61
CA ASP A 258 1.60 16.35 -3.57
C ASP A 258 0.32 17.03 -4.03
N LYS A 259 0.29 17.51 -5.29
CA LYS A 259 -0.89 18.12 -5.91
C LYS A 259 -2.03 17.10 -6.04
N GLU A 260 -1.72 15.89 -6.49
CA GLU A 260 -2.71 14.81 -6.61
C GLU A 260 -3.21 14.33 -5.25
N THR A 261 -2.33 14.24 -4.27
CA THR A 261 -2.69 13.90 -2.87
C THR A 261 -3.61 14.96 -2.27
N LYS A 262 -3.30 16.24 -2.46
CA LYS A 262 -4.17 17.35 -2.02
C LYS A 262 -5.56 17.23 -2.61
N ARG A 263 -5.66 16.97 -3.91
CA ARG A 263 -6.95 16.79 -4.60
C ARG A 263 -7.74 15.59 -4.04
N ARG A 264 -7.08 14.47 -3.77
CA ARG A 264 -7.73 13.32 -3.12
C ARG A 264 -8.29 13.68 -1.74
N ARG A 265 -7.56 14.44 -0.94
CA ARG A 265 -8.01 14.94 0.35
C ARG A 265 -9.25 15.84 0.22
N GLU A 266 -9.24 16.78 -0.72
CA GLU A 266 -10.39 17.67 -0.99
C GLU A 266 -11.65 16.86 -1.40
N VAL A 267 -11.49 15.83 -2.22
CA VAL A 267 -12.59 14.92 -2.60
C VAL A 267 -13.09 14.13 -1.38
N ALA A 268 -12.19 13.56 -0.59
CA ALA A 268 -12.53 12.80 0.60
C ALA A 268 -13.25 13.66 1.66
N GLU A 269 -12.78 14.89 1.90
CA GLU A 269 -13.43 15.87 2.77
C GLU A 269 -14.84 16.22 2.27
N THR A 270 -15.01 16.35 0.95
CA THR A 270 -16.32 16.59 0.35
C THR A 270 -17.27 15.41 0.60
N TYR A 271 -16.82 14.16 0.39
CA TYR A 271 -17.62 12.99 0.73
C TYR A 271 -17.99 12.94 2.22
N ASN A 272 -17.03 13.19 3.10
CA ASN A 272 -17.28 13.19 4.55
C ASN A 272 -18.34 14.23 4.98
N ARG A 273 -18.33 15.40 4.37
CA ARG A 273 -19.27 16.48 4.66
C ARG A 273 -20.65 16.25 4.03
N GLU A 274 -20.67 15.84 2.76
CA GLU A 274 -21.90 15.81 1.94
C GLU A 274 -22.68 14.50 2.03
N ILE A 275 -22.05 13.38 2.36
CA ILE A 275 -22.77 12.10 2.58
C ILE A 275 -23.41 12.18 3.96
N THR A 276 -24.75 12.31 3.99
CA THR A 276 -25.56 12.44 5.20
C THR A 276 -26.49 11.27 5.44
N ASN A 277 -26.56 10.31 4.51
CA ASN A 277 -27.40 9.11 4.65
C ASN A 277 -26.91 8.27 5.85
N PRO A 278 -27.76 8.05 6.89
CA PRO A 278 -27.34 7.46 8.16
C PRO A 278 -26.97 5.97 8.06
N ILE A 279 -27.41 5.27 7.00
CA ILE A 279 -27.06 3.85 6.79
C ILE A 279 -25.64 3.67 6.21
N ILE A 280 -25.01 4.76 5.77
CA ILE A 280 -23.65 4.75 5.21
C ILE A 280 -22.62 4.97 6.30
N GLY A 281 -21.84 3.92 6.62
CA GLY A 281 -20.66 4.02 7.46
C GLY A 281 -19.51 4.66 6.70
N LYS A 282 -19.06 5.87 7.12
CA LYS A 282 -17.96 6.59 6.50
C LYS A 282 -16.62 6.24 7.17
N PRO A 283 -15.48 6.33 6.45
CA PRO A 283 -14.17 6.16 7.06
C PRO A 283 -13.87 7.27 8.07
N THR A 284 -13.12 6.92 9.11
CA THR A 284 -12.68 7.88 10.12
C THR A 284 -11.57 8.78 9.59
N ILE A 285 -11.65 10.08 9.89
CA ILE A 285 -10.55 11.03 9.71
C ILE A 285 -9.84 11.18 11.06
N PHE A 286 -8.52 10.96 11.06
CA PHE A 286 -7.68 11.06 12.25
C PHE A 286 -6.92 12.38 12.26
N ALA A 287 -6.92 13.09 13.41
CA ALA A 287 -6.24 14.37 13.53
C ALA A 287 -4.71 14.27 13.54
N ASP A 288 -4.18 13.12 13.96
CA ASP A 288 -2.76 12.80 14.08
C ASP A 288 -2.19 12.10 12.86
N MET A 289 -3.00 11.90 11.80
CA MET A 289 -2.62 11.23 10.57
C MET A 289 -2.95 12.07 9.34
N GLN A 290 -2.04 12.07 8.37
CA GLN A 290 -2.28 12.65 7.05
C GLN A 290 -2.50 11.53 6.04
N GLN A 291 -3.77 11.15 5.85
CA GLN A 291 -4.18 10.14 4.86
C GLN A 291 -3.94 10.64 3.43
N VAL A 292 -3.61 9.71 2.53
CA VAL A 292 -3.43 10.01 1.09
C VAL A 292 -4.58 9.49 0.22
N TRP A 293 -5.57 8.84 0.83
CA TRP A 293 -6.82 8.42 0.20
C TRP A 293 -6.60 7.67 -1.12
N HIS A 294 -5.82 6.59 -1.04
CA HIS A 294 -5.70 5.68 -2.19
C HIS A 294 -7.08 5.13 -2.59
N GLN A 295 -7.88 4.77 -1.60
CA GLN A 295 -9.28 4.41 -1.72
C GLN A 295 -10.12 5.25 -0.75
N TYR A 296 -11.42 5.43 -1.06
CA TYR A 296 -12.39 5.98 -0.12
C TYR A 296 -13.42 4.90 0.19
N PRO A 297 -13.19 4.06 1.22
CA PRO A 297 -14.07 2.98 1.60
C PRO A 297 -15.25 3.50 2.41
N ILE A 298 -16.45 3.03 2.11
CA ILE A 298 -17.65 3.16 2.93
C ILE A 298 -18.18 1.77 3.28
N CYS A 299 -19.03 1.66 4.30
CA CYS A 299 -19.67 0.41 4.70
C CYS A 299 -21.18 0.55 4.65
N ILE A 300 -21.84 -0.45 4.10
CA ILE A 300 -23.31 -0.56 4.03
C ILE A 300 -23.74 -2.03 4.08
N ASP A 301 -24.83 -2.34 4.77
CA ASP A 301 -25.30 -3.72 4.91
C ASP A 301 -25.84 -4.28 3.60
N GLU A 302 -26.58 -3.48 2.84
CA GLU A 302 -27.15 -3.80 1.52
C GLU A 302 -26.19 -3.50 0.38
N ARG A 303 -24.94 -3.97 0.51
CA ARG A 303 -23.82 -3.61 -0.41
C ARG A 303 -24.14 -3.83 -1.88
N ASP A 304 -24.70 -4.97 -2.24
CA ASP A 304 -24.84 -5.34 -3.65
C ASP A 304 -25.99 -4.56 -4.31
N GLU A 305 -27.11 -4.32 -3.59
CA GLU A 305 -28.18 -3.44 -4.03
C GLU A 305 -27.73 -1.99 -4.14
N PHE A 306 -26.97 -1.50 -3.18
CA PHE A 306 -26.39 -0.16 -3.21
C PHE A 306 -25.45 0.02 -4.39
N ARG A 307 -24.58 -0.94 -4.67
CA ARG A 307 -23.67 -0.90 -5.82
C ARG A 307 -24.44 -0.89 -7.16
N GLU A 308 -25.50 -1.66 -7.26
CA GLU A 308 -26.36 -1.68 -8.45
C GLU A 308 -27.10 -0.34 -8.62
N TYR A 309 -27.63 0.24 -7.55
CA TYR A 309 -28.23 1.58 -7.56
C TYR A 309 -27.23 2.64 -8.07
N LEU A 310 -26.00 2.62 -7.56
CA LEU A 310 -24.95 3.54 -8.02
C LEU A 310 -24.58 3.30 -9.49
N ARG A 311 -24.46 2.05 -9.92
CA ARG A 311 -24.16 1.68 -11.31
C ARG A 311 -25.24 2.21 -12.28
N ILE A 312 -26.51 2.06 -11.96
CA ILE A 312 -27.64 2.58 -12.73
C ILE A 312 -27.58 4.11 -12.77
N SER A 313 -27.17 4.74 -11.69
CA SER A 313 -26.96 6.19 -11.58
C SER A 313 -25.69 6.69 -12.26
N GLY A 314 -24.91 5.80 -12.92
CA GLY A 314 -23.69 6.14 -13.65
C GLY A 314 -22.44 6.28 -12.79
N ILE A 315 -22.44 5.74 -11.58
CA ILE A 315 -21.30 5.74 -10.65
C ILE A 315 -20.73 4.32 -10.56
N ASP A 316 -19.49 4.15 -11.02
CA ASP A 316 -18.79 2.87 -10.89
C ASP A 316 -18.15 2.77 -9.50
N THR A 317 -18.23 1.58 -8.88
CA THR A 317 -17.65 1.29 -7.53
C THR A 317 -16.86 0.00 -7.56
N ASP A 318 -16.00 -0.20 -6.57
CA ASP A 318 -15.23 -1.43 -6.42
C ASP A 318 -15.28 -1.94 -4.96
N VAL A 319 -14.78 -3.15 -4.70
CA VAL A 319 -14.78 -3.79 -3.38
C VAL A 319 -13.37 -4.21 -2.98
N HIS A 320 -12.83 -3.60 -1.94
CA HIS A 320 -11.50 -3.88 -1.41
C HIS A 320 -11.56 -4.29 0.08
N TYR A 321 -11.68 -5.61 0.43
CA TYR A 321 -11.71 -6.75 -0.48
C TYR A 321 -12.86 -7.68 -0.10
N ALA A 322 -13.55 -8.26 -1.10
CA ALA A 322 -14.71 -9.12 -0.87
C ALA A 322 -14.36 -10.47 -0.21
N THR A 323 -13.13 -10.94 -0.41
CA THR A 323 -12.63 -12.18 0.20
C THR A 323 -11.27 -11.90 0.85
N PRO A 324 -11.21 -11.88 2.19
CA PRO A 324 -9.94 -11.69 2.91
C PRO A 324 -8.95 -12.84 2.65
N PRO A 325 -7.63 -12.60 2.80
CA PRO A 325 -6.63 -13.62 2.51
C PRO A 325 -6.84 -14.94 3.24
N TYR A 326 -7.19 -14.93 4.53
CA TYR A 326 -7.39 -16.14 5.33
C TYR A 326 -8.59 -17.00 4.89
N LEU A 327 -9.49 -16.45 4.06
CA LEU A 327 -10.62 -17.16 3.46
C LEU A 327 -10.39 -17.54 1.99
N GLN A 328 -9.23 -17.22 1.42
CA GLN A 328 -8.89 -17.61 0.06
C GLN A 328 -8.61 -19.13 -0.03
N PRO A 329 -8.98 -19.80 -1.12
CA PRO A 329 -8.75 -21.25 -1.28
C PRO A 329 -7.28 -21.67 -1.08
N CYS A 330 -6.33 -20.83 -1.45
CA CYS A 330 -4.88 -21.10 -1.27
C CYS A 330 -4.42 -21.00 0.18
N TYR A 331 -5.28 -20.54 1.10
CA TYR A 331 -5.04 -20.41 2.53
C TYR A 331 -6.16 -21.06 3.36
N ALA A 332 -6.76 -22.12 2.82
CA ALA A 332 -7.89 -22.83 3.45
C ALA A 332 -7.60 -23.33 4.87
N GLU A 333 -6.32 -23.58 5.20
CA GLU A 333 -5.87 -23.95 6.55
C GLU A 333 -6.13 -22.88 7.60
N TYR A 334 -6.29 -21.60 7.21
CA TYR A 334 -6.60 -20.49 8.10
C TYR A 334 -8.10 -20.15 8.16
N SER A 335 -8.96 -20.83 7.39
CA SER A 335 -10.41 -20.52 7.30
C SER A 335 -11.17 -20.73 8.60
N HIS A 336 -10.59 -21.43 9.56
CA HIS A 336 -11.16 -21.65 10.89
C HIS A 336 -10.99 -20.45 11.85
N LEU A 337 -10.19 -19.44 11.46
CA LEU A 337 -9.94 -18.28 12.31
C LEU A 337 -11.17 -17.40 12.43
N ASP A 338 -11.49 -16.97 13.65
CA ASP A 338 -12.57 -16.02 13.93
C ASP A 338 -12.06 -14.57 13.84
N MET A 339 -12.44 -13.89 12.76
CA MET A 339 -12.07 -12.50 12.45
C MET A 339 -13.34 -11.67 12.19
N PRO A 340 -14.15 -11.40 13.22
CA PRO A 340 -15.51 -10.86 13.05
C PRO A 340 -15.54 -9.49 12.38
N VAL A 341 -14.58 -8.60 12.69
CA VAL A 341 -14.53 -7.27 12.06
C VAL A 341 -14.16 -7.40 10.59
N THR A 342 -13.10 -8.15 10.26
CA THR A 342 -12.69 -8.39 8.86
C THR A 342 -13.80 -9.09 8.07
N ALA A 343 -14.47 -10.08 8.63
CA ALA A 343 -15.60 -10.77 7.99
C ALA A 343 -16.79 -9.82 7.74
N SER A 344 -17.09 -8.93 8.68
CA SER A 344 -18.11 -7.87 8.50
C SER A 344 -17.72 -6.91 7.38
N LEU A 345 -16.48 -6.41 7.38
CA LEU A 345 -15.96 -5.51 6.34
C LEU A 345 -16.06 -6.14 4.95
N ALA A 346 -15.66 -7.40 4.80
CA ALA A 346 -15.71 -8.11 3.52
C ALA A 346 -17.11 -8.17 2.90
N ARG A 347 -18.17 -8.19 3.72
CA ARG A 347 -19.57 -8.17 3.25
C ARG A 347 -20.08 -6.77 2.93
N ARG A 348 -19.60 -5.73 3.63
CA ARG A 348 -20.22 -4.40 3.69
C ARG A 348 -19.45 -3.31 2.94
N ILE A 349 -18.14 -3.52 2.69
CA ILE A 349 -17.27 -2.47 2.17
C ILE A 349 -17.51 -2.18 0.69
N VAL A 350 -17.54 -0.89 0.35
CA VAL A 350 -17.61 -0.36 -1.02
C VAL A 350 -16.62 0.79 -1.14
N SER A 351 -15.80 0.79 -2.18
CA SER A 351 -14.91 1.92 -2.49
C SER A 351 -15.57 2.85 -3.50
N LEU A 352 -15.70 4.12 -3.14
CA LEU A 352 -16.21 5.18 -4.01
C LEU A 352 -15.11 5.69 -4.96
N PRO A 353 -15.49 6.25 -6.13
CA PRO A 353 -14.53 6.88 -7.04
C PRO A 353 -13.74 8.00 -6.36
N ILE A 354 -12.41 7.95 -6.45
CA ILE A 354 -11.50 8.97 -5.91
C ILE A 354 -10.25 9.07 -6.80
N GLY A 355 -9.61 10.23 -6.85
CA GLY A 355 -8.41 10.45 -7.65
C GLY A 355 -8.64 11.37 -8.86
N ALA A 356 -7.71 11.36 -9.80
CA ALA A 356 -7.62 12.35 -10.87
C ALA A 356 -8.90 12.62 -11.69
N PRO A 357 -9.76 11.63 -11.99
CA PRO A 357 -10.99 11.91 -12.74
C PRO A 357 -12.07 12.63 -11.95
N ILE A 358 -12.00 12.63 -10.62
CA ILE A 358 -13.07 13.11 -9.73
C ILE A 358 -12.73 14.50 -9.18
N SER A 359 -13.58 15.48 -9.46
CA SER A 359 -13.52 16.82 -8.86
C SER A 359 -14.37 16.87 -7.57
N THR A 360 -14.21 17.94 -6.77
CA THR A 360 -15.09 18.20 -5.61
C THR A 360 -16.56 18.39 -6.02
N ALA A 361 -16.83 18.99 -7.17
CA ALA A 361 -18.18 19.11 -7.71
C ALA A 361 -18.78 17.76 -8.12
N ASP A 362 -17.94 16.84 -8.65
CA ASP A 362 -18.34 15.46 -8.91
C ASP A 362 -18.64 14.72 -7.61
N ALA A 363 -17.79 14.88 -6.58
CA ALA A 363 -17.98 14.29 -5.27
C ALA A 363 -19.30 14.76 -4.62
N THR A 364 -19.64 16.06 -4.70
CA THR A 364 -20.94 16.58 -4.25
C THR A 364 -22.10 15.94 -5.01
N THR A 365 -21.96 15.73 -6.31
CA THR A 365 -23.00 15.09 -7.14
C THR A 365 -23.17 13.61 -6.74
N ILE A 366 -22.07 12.89 -6.56
CA ILE A 366 -22.06 11.48 -6.09
C ILE A 366 -22.68 11.39 -4.70
N ALA A 367 -22.31 12.27 -3.76
CA ALA A 367 -22.86 12.28 -2.40
C ALA A 367 -24.37 12.51 -2.39
N ARG A 368 -24.90 13.39 -3.26
CA ARG A 368 -26.34 13.62 -3.40
C ARG A 368 -27.07 12.36 -3.86
N ILE A 369 -26.49 11.63 -4.81
CA ILE A 369 -27.06 10.37 -5.30
C ILE A 369 -27.04 9.33 -4.16
N ILE A 370 -25.94 9.20 -3.44
CA ILE A 370 -25.82 8.31 -2.28
C ILE A 370 -26.87 8.62 -1.21
N ASN A 371 -27.13 9.90 -0.95
CA ASN A 371 -28.13 10.33 0.03
C ASN A 371 -29.58 9.99 -0.37
N GLY A 372 -29.83 9.71 -1.63
CA GLY A 372 -31.15 9.28 -2.14
C GLY A 372 -31.35 7.76 -2.17
N PHE A 373 -30.41 6.98 -1.65
CA PHE A 373 -30.56 5.54 -1.52
C PHE A 373 -31.37 5.23 -0.26
N ASP A 374 -32.48 4.51 -0.42
CA ASP A 374 -33.33 3.96 0.64
C ASP A 374 -33.35 2.44 0.51
N CYS A 375 -33.36 1.74 1.65
CA CYS A 375 -33.48 0.27 1.75
C CYS A 375 -34.93 -0.17 1.76
#